data_744c54760d8dd6252de7c561e17f1e43
#
_entry.id   744c54760d8dd6252de7c561e17f1e43
#
_cell.length_a   1.000
_cell.length_b   1.000
_cell.length_c   1.000
_cell.angle_alpha   90.00
_cell.angle_beta   90.00
_cell.angle_gamma   90.00
#
_symmetry.space_group_name_H-M   'P 1'
#
loop_
_entity.id
_entity.type
_entity.pdbx_description
1 polymer ?
#
loop_
_entity_poly.entity_id
_entity_poly.type
_entity_poly.pdbx_seq_one_letter_code
_entity_poly.pdbx_strand_id
1 'polypeptide(L)'
;MTHDPKSIAVSYIEACGRKDFDAVAPLLSPDLKFVGPGNTLTGAAPYLAVLRRIGAVWVKSDVKKVLTDGQDVCVIYDFVTDTPAGAVPIVEWLRIEGGRIASVRLFFDRVAFKPASDEIAARANAGPRT
;
A
#
# COMPACT_ATOMS: atom_id res chain seq x y z
N MET A 1 -5.96 17.97 15.63
CA MET A 1 -5.16 18.04 14.44
C MET A 1 -3.89 17.25 14.63
N THR A 2 -3.64 16.33 13.78
CA THR A 2 -2.50 15.49 14.04
C THR A 2 -1.64 15.31 12.81
N HIS A 3 -0.33 15.57 12.98
CA HIS A 3 0.69 15.22 12.02
C HIS A 3 1.56 14.09 12.58
N ASP A 4 1.02 13.38 13.57
CA ASP A 4 1.69 12.25 14.17
C ASP A 4 1.99 11.18 13.12
N PRO A 5 3.28 10.82 12.91
CA PRO A 5 3.64 9.88 11.87
C PRO A 5 2.91 8.54 11.99
N LYS A 6 2.75 8.02 13.21
CA LYS A 6 2.05 6.75 13.40
C LYS A 6 0.59 6.85 12.93
N SER A 7 -0.11 7.92 13.31
CA SER A 7 -1.52 8.09 12.93
C SER A 7 -1.67 8.18 11.42
N ILE A 8 -0.77 8.90 10.75
CA ILE A 8 -0.81 9.05 9.31
C ILE A 8 -0.59 7.71 8.63
N ALA A 9 0.43 6.96 9.08
CA ALA A 9 0.75 5.66 8.51
C ALA A 9 -0.41 4.67 8.68
N VAL A 10 -0.99 4.60 9.88
CA VAL A 10 -2.11 3.69 10.15
C VAL A 10 -3.34 4.07 9.35
N SER A 11 -3.65 5.37 9.27
CA SER A 11 -4.78 5.86 8.47
C SER A 11 -4.62 5.47 7.01
N TYR A 12 -3.40 5.59 6.49
CA TYR A 12 -3.10 5.21 5.11
C TYR A 12 -3.32 3.71 4.88
N ILE A 13 -2.76 2.86 5.75
CA ILE A 13 -2.89 1.40 5.60
C ILE A 13 -4.37 0.98 5.69
N GLU A 14 -5.10 1.56 6.63
CA GLU A 14 -6.51 1.22 6.81
C GLU A 14 -7.37 1.70 5.66
N ALA A 15 -7.11 2.90 5.14
CA ALA A 15 -7.84 3.42 3.99
C ALA A 15 -7.59 2.54 2.76
N CYS A 16 -6.35 2.11 2.54
CA CYS A 16 -6.03 1.17 1.46
C CYS A 16 -6.82 -0.12 1.60
N GLY A 17 -6.88 -0.66 2.82
CA GLY A 17 -7.61 -1.90 3.07
C GLY A 17 -9.11 -1.78 2.83
N ARG A 18 -9.67 -0.57 2.99
CA ARG A 18 -11.06 -0.29 2.67
C ARG A 18 -11.27 0.09 1.20
N LYS A 19 -10.18 0.17 0.44
CA LYS A 19 -10.19 0.65 -0.96
C LYS A 19 -10.67 2.10 -1.07
N ASP A 20 -10.49 2.88 -0.02
CA ASP A 20 -10.85 4.29 -0.01
C ASP A 20 -9.65 5.11 -0.47
N PHE A 21 -9.37 5.05 -1.76
CA PHE A 21 -8.20 5.70 -2.33
C PHE A 21 -8.34 7.21 -2.40
N ASP A 22 -9.56 7.72 -2.36
CA ASP A 22 -9.77 9.17 -2.24
C ASP A 22 -9.30 9.69 -0.89
N ALA A 23 -9.40 8.86 0.16
CA ALA A 23 -8.86 9.22 1.47
C ALA A 23 -7.33 9.06 1.52
N VAL A 24 -6.77 8.19 0.69
CA VAL A 24 -5.32 7.99 0.61
C VAL A 24 -4.64 9.17 -0.07
N ALA A 25 -5.22 9.69 -1.15
CA ALA A 25 -4.57 10.68 -2.00
C ALA A 25 -4.00 11.87 -1.22
N PRO A 26 -4.73 12.52 -0.31
CA PRO A 26 -4.20 13.68 0.41
C PRO A 26 -3.10 13.34 1.41
N LEU A 27 -2.92 12.06 1.73
CA LEU A 27 -1.85 11.64 2.64
C LEU A 27 -0.51 11.48 1.94
N LEU A 28 -0.48 11.52 0.61
CA LEU A 28 0.72 11.27 -0.18
C LEU A 28 1.40 12.59 -0.56
N SER A 29 2.72 12.63 -0.41
CA SER A 29 3.50 13.74 -0.94
C SER A 29 3.47 13.70 -2.47
N PRO A 30 3.37 14.86 -3.15
CA PRO A 30 3.32 14.87 -4.62
C PRO A 30 4.52 14.18 -5.28
N ASP A 31 5.69 14.24 -4.64
CA ASP A 31 6.92 13.64 -5.16
C ASP A 31 7.32 12.38 -4.40
N LEU A 32 6.33 11.67 -3.87
CA LEU A 32 6.54 10.40 -3.16
C LEU A 32 7.43 9.46 -3.97
N LYS A 33 8.30 8.75 -3.25
CA LYS A 33 9.15 7.72 -3.84
C LYS A 33 8.77 6.36 -3.29
N PHE A 34 8.55 5.42 -4.18
CA PHE A 34 8.16 4.06 -3.83
C PHE A 34 9.22 3.08 -4.30
N VAL A 35 9.61 2.16 -3.42
CA VAL A 35 10.51 1.04 -3.76
C VAL A 35 9.86 -0.22 -3.23
N GLY A 36 9.58 -1.15 -4.10
CA GLY A 36 9.08 -2.46 -3.74
C GLY A 36 9.90 -3.54 -4.41
N PRO A 37 9.62 -4.82 -4.14
CA PRO A 37 10.31 -5.91 -4.81
C PRO A 37 10.08 -5.85 -6.31
N GLY A 38 11.15 -5.53 -7.06
CA GLY A 38 11.11 -5.49 -8.51
C GLY A 38 10.43 -4.28 -9.12
N ASN A 39 10.13 -3.24 -8.32
CA ASN A 39 9.41 -2.09 -8.83
C ASN A 39 9.79 -0.81 -8.09
N THR A 40 9.96 0.28 -8.83
CA THR A 40 10.16 1.61 -8.26
C THR A 40 9.27 2.61 -8.99
N LEU A 41 8.75 3.58 -8.24
CA LEU A 41 7.90 4.63 -8.79
C LEU A 41 8.26 5.97 -8.15
N THR A 42 8.07 7.04 -8.89
CA THR A 42 8.20 8.40 -8.37
C THR A 42 6.91 9.15 -8.66
N GLY A 43 6.37 9.80 -7.62
CA GLY A 43 5.16 10.60 -7.73
C GLY A 43 3.95 9.94 -7.10
N ALA A 44 3.10 10.76 -6.49
CA ALA A 44 1.87 10.27 -5.85
C ALA A 44 0.89 9.71 -6.87
N ALA A 45 0.75 10.36 -8.03
CA ALA A 45 -0.24 9.94 -9.02
C ALA A 45 0.02 8.54 -9.58
N PRO A 46 1.26 8.23 -10.03
CA PRO A 46 1.55 6.86 -10.48
C PRO A 46 1.39 5.83 -9.36
N TYR A 47 1.79 6.18 -8.14
CA TYR A 47 1.66 5.28 -7.01
C TYR A 47 0.19 4.99 -6.69
N LEU A 48 -0.65 6.02 -6.69
CA LEU A 48 -2.08 5.86 -6.43
C LEU A 48 -2.75 5.01 -7.50
N ALA A 49 -2.33 5.14 -8.76
CA ALA A 49 -2.84 4.31 -9.84
C ALA A 49 -2.54 2.82 -9.60
N VAL A 50 -1.33 2.51 -9.10
CA VAL A 50 -0.96 1.14 -8.75
C VAL A 50 -1.81 0.64 -7.60
N LEU A 51 -2.03 1.46 -6.57
CA LEU A 51 -2.86 1.07 -5.44
C LEU A 51 -4.29 0.75 -5.88
N ARG A 52 -4.85 1.54 -6.80
CA ARG A 52 -6.21 1.27 -7.32
C ARG A 52 -6.27 -0.05 -8.05
N ARG A 53 -5.22 -0.42 -8.80
CA ARG A 53 -5.18 -1.72 -9.48
C ARG A 53 -5.10 -2.87 -8.47
N ILE A 54 -4.27 -2.72 -7.45
CA ILE A 54 -4.13 -3.71 -6.39
C ILE A 54 -5.45 -3.86 -5.64
N GLY A 55 -6.22 -2.79 -5.54
CA GLY A 55 -7.53 -2.81 -4.91
C GLY A 55 -8.47 -3.87 -5.45
N ALA A 56 -8.27 -4.31 -6.69
CA ALA A 56 -9.11 -5.34 -7.30
C ALA A 56 -9.07 -6.66 -6.51
N VAL A 57 -7.96 -6.95 -5.82
CA VAL A 57 -7.82 -8.20 -5.05
C VAL A 57 -7.74 -7.96 -3.54
N TRP A 58 -7.75 -6.72 -3.11
CA TRP A 58 -7.52 -6.34 -1.72
C TRP A 58 -8.81 -6.51 -0.91
N VAL A 59 -8.80 -7.39 0.08
CA VAL A 59 -9.96 -7.61 0.97
C VAL A 59 -9.82 -6.73 2.20
N LYS A 60 -8.66 -6.76 2.84
CA LYS A 60 -8.39 -5.92 4.01
C LYS A 60 -6.89 -5.92 4.31
N SER A 61 -6.49 -4.96 5.13
CA SER A 61 -5.15 -4.89 5.72
C SER A 61 -5.27 -5.30 7.19
N ASP A 62 -4.68 -6.43 7.54
CA ASP A 62 -4.74 -6.94 8.91
C ASP A 62 -3.45 -6.55 9.63
N VAL A 63 -3.49 -5.42 10.32
CA VAL A 63 -2.29 -4.84 10.95
C VAL A 63 -1.89 -5.68 12.16
N LYS A 64 -0.63 -6.12 12.19
CA LYS A 64 -0.08 -6.92 13.26
C LYS A 64 0.79 -6.11 14.22
N LYS A 65 1.58 -5.17 13.68
CA LYS A 65 2.54 -4.42 14.49
C LYS A 65 2.85 -3.09 13.81
N VAL A 66 2.98 -2.05 14.62
CA VAL A 66 3.42 -0.73 14.15
C VAL A 66 4.62 -0.34 14.98
N LEU A 67 5.73 -0.03 14.32
CA LEU A 67 6.96 0.42 14.96
C LEU A 67 7.27 1.82 14.47
N THR A 68 7.68 2.69 15.37
CA THR A 68 8.00 4.07 15.00
C THR A 68 9.39 4.44 15.47
N ASP A 69 10.05 5.28 14.67
CA ASP A 69 11.33 5.87 15.02
C ASP A 69 11.35 7.26 14.38
N GLY A 70 10.98 8.27 15.18
CA GLY A 70 10.88 9.63 14.66
C GLY A 70 9.82 9.73 13.58
N GLN A 71 10.24 10.09 12.37
CA GLN A 71 9.34 10.22 11.22
C GLN A 71 9.24 8.95 10.41
N ASP A 72 9.93 7.91 10.80
CA ASP A 72 9.86 6.61 10.14
C ASP A 72 8.87 5.72 10.86
N VAL A 73 7.99 5.07 10.10
CA VAL A 73 6.99 4.15 10.63
C VAL A 73 7.05 2.87 9.81
N CYS A 74 7.21 1.74 10.52
CA CYS A 74 7.12 0.42 9.89
C CYS A 74 5.80 -0.22 10.31
N VAL A 75 5.00 -0.61 9.32
CA VAL A 75 3.76 -1.33 9.56
C VAL A 75 3.93 -2.75 9.07
N ILE A 76 3.71 -3.70 9.97
CA ILE A 76 3.74 -5.12 9.63
C ILE A 76 2.29 -5.58 9.59
N TYR A 77 1.86 -6.05 8.43
CA TYR A 77 0.46 -6.43 8.26
C TYR A 77 0.32 -7.56 7.25
N ASP A 78 -0.82 -8.24 7.32
CA ASP A 78 -1.18 -9.20 6.30
C ASP A 78 -2.04 -8.49 5.25
N PHE A 79 -1.58 -8.58 4.01
CA PHE A 79 -2.34 -8.13 2.85
C PHE A 79 -3.28 -9.27 2.48
N VAL A 80 -4.55 -9.13 2.84
CA VAL A 80 -5.53 -10.20 2.63
C VAL A 80 -6.15 -10.04 1.26
N THR A 81 -6.07 -11.10 0.46
CA THR A 81 -6.57 -11.10 -0.91
C THR A 81 -7.66 -12.13 -1.11
N ASP A 82 -8.45 -11.96 -2.17
CA ASP A 82 -9.45 -12.93 -2.59
C ASP A 82 -8.90 -13.87 -3.67
N THR A 83 -7.60 -14.14 -3.63
CA THR A 83 -6.88 -14.98 -4.59
C THR A 83 -6.30 -16.18 -3.86
N PRO A 84 -5.75 -17.18 -4.61
CA PRO A 84 -5.06 -18.30 -3.96
C PRO A 84 -3.88 -17.89 -3.09
N ALA A 85 -3.34 -16.67 -3.24
CA ALA A 85 -2.30 -16.18 -2.36
C ALA A 85 -2.81 -16.01 -0.92
N GLY A 86 -4.12 -15.77 -0.76
CA GLY A 86 -4.71 -15.57 0.56
C GLY A 86 -4.16 -14.34 1.26
N ALA A 87 -3.60 -14.52 2.47
CA ALA A 87 -2.99 -13.44 3.23
C ALA A 87 -1.49 -13.47 3.02
N VAL A 88 -0.93 -12.35 2.57
CA VAL A 88 0.51 -12.22 2.29
C VAL A 88 1.10 -11.28 3.33
N PRO A 89 2.08 -11.73 4.13
CA PRO A 89 2.74 -10.85 5.09
C PRO A 89 3.54 -9.78 4.38
N ILE A 90 3.40 -8.54 4.85
CA ILE A 90 4.07 -7.38 4.26
C ILE A 90 4.68 -6.54 5.37
N VAL A 91 5.87 -6.01 5.13
CA VAL A 91 6.47 -4.95 5.93
C VAL A 91 6.51 -3.71 5.05
N GLU A 92 5.89 -2.65 5.52
CA GLU A 92 5.85 -1.38 4.80
C GLU A 92 6.53 -0.32 5.64
N TRP A 93 7.63 0.22 5.13
CA TRP A 93 8.40 1.25 5.79
C TRP A 93 8.05 2.59 5.16
N LEU A 94 7.45 3.47 5.96
CA LEU A 94 6.95 4.77 5.52
C LEU A 94 7.77 5.88 6.16
N ARG A 95 8.14 6.87 5.36
CA ARG A 95 8.75 8.10 5.86
C ARG A 95 7.72 9.21 5.77
N ILE A 96 7.43 9.82 6.92
CA ILE A 96 6.42 10.88 7.00
C ILE A 96 7.15 12.21 7.10
N GLU A 97 6.85 13.15 6.22
CA GLU A 97 7.43 14.50 6.25
C GLU A 97 6.34 15.52 6.00
N GLY A 98 6.27 16.53 6.87
CA GLY A 98 5.28 17.58 6.71
C GLY A 98 3.84 17.07 6.76
N GLY A 99 3.58 16.00 7.50
CA GLY A 99 2.25 15.43 7.61
C GLY A 99 1.84 14.56 6.43
N ARG A 100 2.77 14.23 5.54
CA ARG A 100 2.49 13.41 4.35
C ARG A 100 3.51 12.30 4.20
N ILE A 101 3.13 11.27 3.46
CA ILE A 101 4.00 10.14 3.19
C ILE A 101 4.95 10.53 2.06
N ALA A 102 6.23 10.67 2.38
CA ALA A 102 7.26 11.09 1.43
C ALA A 102 7.90 9.91 0.71
N SER A 103 7.99 8.75 1.38
CA SER A 103 8.52 7.55 0.75
C SER A 103 7.90 6.30 1.34
N VAL A 104 7.86 5.26 0.52
CA VAL A 104 7.34 3.95 0.88
C VAL A 104 8.34 2.91 0.42
N ARG A 105 8.74 2.02 1.32
CA ARG A 105 9.53 0.84 0.97
C ARG A 105 8.76 -0.39 1.40
N LEU A 106 8.54 -1.28 0.45
CA LEU A 106 7.69 -2.44 0.64
C LEU A 106 8.53 -3.71 0.58
N PHE A 107 8.31 -4.62 1.53
CA PHE A 107 9.03 -5.88 1.60
C PHE A 107 8.03 -7.02 1.71
N PHE A 108 8.07 -7.94 0.77
CA PHE A 108 7.24 -9.15 0.82
C PHE A 108 7.87 -10.22 -0.07
N ASP A 109 7.41 -11.46 0.14
CA ASP A 109 7.86 -12.60 -0.65
C ASP A 109 7.12 -12.60 -1.99
N ARG A 110 7.85 -12.40 -3.08
CA ARG A 110 7.25 -12.35 -4.42
C ARG A 110 6.66 -13.69 -4.84
N VAL A 111 7.22 -14.80 -4.37
CA VAL A 111 6.68 -16.12 -4.69
C VAL A 111 5.31 -16.29 -4.02
N ALA A 112 5.22 -15.94 -2.75
CA ALA A 112 3.94 -15.99 -2.03
C ALA A 112 2.90 -15.06 -2.64
N PHE A 113 3.33 -13.91 -3.16
CA PHE A 113 2.43 -12.90 -3.73
C PHE A 113 2.00 -13.23 -5.17
N LYS A 114 2.70 -14.15 -5.84
CA LYS A 114 2.50 -14.37 -7.28
C LYS A 114 1.05 -14.63 -7.68
N PRO A 115 0.27 -15.48 -6.98
CA PRO A 115 -1.12 -15.68 -7.38
C PRO A 115 -1.94 -14.39 -7.34
N ALA A 116 -1.68 -13.50 -6.40
CA ALA A 116 -2.33 -12.20 -6.35
C ALA A 116 -1.88 -11.32 -7.51
N SER A 117 -0.57 -11.31 -7.79
CA SER A 117 -0.01 -10.53 -8.90
C SER A 117 -0.60 -10.97 -10.24
N ASP A 118 -0.72 -12.27 -10.45
CA ASP A 118 -1.32 -12.82 -11.68
C ASP A 118 -2.77 -12.37 -11.81
N GLU A 119 -3.53 -12.39 -10.71
CA GLU A 119 -4.94 -12.02 -10.73
C GLU A 119 -5.12 -10.51 -10.93
N ILE A 120 -4.25 -9.69 -10.35
CA ILE A 120 -4.25 -8.25 -10.59
C ILE A 120 -4.09 -7.97 -12.07
N ALA A 121 -3.12 -8.63 -12.71
CA ALA A 121 -2.88 -8.46 -14.14
C ALA A 121 -4.08 -8.95 -14.96
N ALA A 122 -4.65 -10.09 -14.59
CA ALA A 122 -5.81 -10.64 -15.29
C ALA A 122 -7.02 -9.71 -15.22
N ARG A 123 -7.30 -9.15 -14.05
CA ARG A 123 -8.43 -8.24 -13.87
C ARG A 123 -8.20 -6.91 -14.58
N ALA A 124 -6.97 -6.41 -14.59
CA ALA A 124 -6.63 -5.19 -15.33
C ALA A 124 -6.82 -5.41 -16.85
N ASN A 125 -6.39 -6.56 -17.36
CA ASN A 125 -6.49 -6.86 -18.79
C ASN A 125 -7.92 -7.17 -19.21
N ALA A 126 -8.77 -7.66 -18.31
CA ALA A 126 -10.17 -7.90 -18.61
C ALA A 126 -10.90 -6.59 -18.93
N GLY A 127 -10.45 -5.49 -18.29
CA GLY A 127 -11.06 -4.18 -18.49
C GLY A 127 -12.50 -4.13 -17.99
N PRO A 128 -13.15 -2.98 -18.18
CA PRO A 128 -14.55 -2.86 -17.79
C PRO A 128 -15.44 -3.70 -18.71
N ARG A 129 -16.43 -4.32 -18.12
CA ARG A 129 -17.44 -5.08 -18.87
C ARG A 129 -18.61 -4.17 -19.16
N THR A 130 -18.98 -4.12 -20.39
CA THR A 130 -20.11 -3.31 -20.82
C THR A 130 -21.18 -4.16 -21.45
#